data_60af981ebbaa62c4a1bceaa8a971dab9
#
_entry.id   60af981ebbaa62c4a1bceaa8a971dab9
#
_cell.length_a   1.000
_cell.length_b   1.000
_cell.length_c   1.000
_cell.angle_alpha   90.00
_cell.angle_beta   90.00
_cell.angle_gamma   90.00
#
_symmetry.space_group_name_H-M   'P 1'
#
loop_
_entity.id
_entity.type
_entity.pdbx_description
1 polymer ?
#
loop_
_entity_poly.entity_id
_entity_poly.type
_entity_poly.pdbx_seq_one_letter_code
_entity_poly.pdbx_strand_id
1 'polypeptide(L)'
;MKNIIKSSLSLSMAALMSLSMFAHAGEAVADDQASSITYNVGYMSEYWYRGVYQSESAVSFGADADMGNFYIGTWWADVDSGVEYDVYAGFNFEMMGLPMYLGATGYYYSDNFDGDYEEINFGVDLGFASVDYAFAGTYEPLDGSADQDYQHFTVTAPLMIVPLDFTYGTFQDDLTGHYYELSYGATLSGVDVGVVLGRNSDDSTAAKDSDKDTTYATFSLGYSF
;
A
#
# COMPACT_ATOMS: atom_id res chain seq x y z
N MET A 1 24.59 -33.11 7.45
CA MET A 1 23.51 -32.31 8.02
C MET A 1 23.86 -30.87 7.82
N LYS A 2 23.33 -30.23 6.77
CA LYS A 2 23.49 -28.79 6.50
C LYS A 2 22.24 -28.10 7.06
N ASN A 3 22.40 -27.35 8.13
CA ASN A 3 21.38 -26.44 8.60
C ASN A 3 21.22 -25.31 7.57
N ILE A 4 20.15 -25.39 6.81
CA ILE A 4 19.69 -24.27 6.00
C ILE A 4 19.02 -23.32 6.98
N ILE A 5 19.72 -22.22 7.27
CA ILE A 5 19.13 -21.09 7.96
C ILE A 5 18.08 -20.54 6.98
N LYS A 6 16.82 -20.79 7.26
CA LYS A 6 15.72 -20.10 6.61
C LYS A 6 15.75 -18.66 7.15
N SER A 7 16.37 -17.76 6.41
CA SER A 7 16.16 -16.34 6.60
C SER A 7 14.72 -16.05 6.16
N SER A 8 13.81 -15.95 7.10
CA SER A 8 12.54 -15.29 6.87
C SER A 8 12.89 -13.83 6.58
N LEU A 9 12.84 -13.44 5.31
CA LEU A 9 12.82 -12.05 4.94
C LEU A 9 11.50 -11.50 5.48
N SER A 10 11.55 -10.90 6.68
CA SER A 10 10.46 -10.09 7.17
C SER A 10 10.41 -8.86 6.26
N LEU A 11 9.43 -8.83 5.36
CA LEU A 11 9.14 -7.65 4.56
C LEU A 11 8.81 -6.52 5.55
N SER A 12 9.62 -5.49 5.54
CA SER A 12 9.49 -4.35 6.46
C SER A 12 8.21 -3.60 6.14
N MET A 13 7.34 -3.42 7.14
CA MET A 13 6.05 -2.74 7.03
C MET A 13 6.23 -1.23 6.84
N ALA A 14 6.69 -0.81 5.69
CA ALA A 14 6.93 0.60 5.39
C ALA A 14 5.81 1.30 4.62
N ALA A 15 4.69 0.67 4.44
CA ALA A 15 3.45 1.33 4.03
C ALA A 15 2.31 0.44 4.50
N LEU A 16 1.63 0.79 5.57
CA LEU A 16 0.51 0.03 6.13
C LEU A 16 -0.62 -0.21 5.11
N MET A 17 -0.61 0.45 3.98
CA MET A 17 -1.63 0.33 2.94
C MET A 17 -1.22 -0.47 1.71
N SER A 18 0.02 -0.38 1.26
CA SER A 18 0.49 -1.24 0.16
C SER A 18 0.85 -2.65 0.65
N LEU A 19 0.95 -2.84 1.97
CA LEU A 19 1.45 -4.07 2.56
C LEU A 19 0.38 -5.13 2.78
N SER A 20 -0.89 -4.76 2.92
CA SER A 20 -1.95 -5.78 3.00
C SER A 20 -2.00 -6.63 1.73
N MET A 21 -1.69 -6.05 0.57
CA MET A 21 -1.60 -6.79 -0.69
C MET A 21 -0.34 -7.65 -0.79
N PHE A 22 0.82 -7.24 -0.22
CA PHE A 22 2.08 -8.00 -0.26
C PHE A 22 2.28 -9.00 0.87
N ALA A 23 1.69 -8.79 2.04
CA ALA A 23 1.74 -9.80 3.11
C ALA A 23 1.16 -11.14 2.65
N HIS A 24 0.31 -11.13 1.64
CA HIS A 24 -0.28 -12.32 1.03
C HIS A 24 0.52 -12.89 -0.16
N ALA A 25 1.36 -12.10 -0.85
CA ALA A 25 2.18 -12.58 -1.95
C ALA A 25 3.41 -13.42 -1.52
N GLY A 26 3.81 -13.35 -0.25
CA GLY A 26 5.00 -14.04 0.27
C GLY A 26 4.79 -15.45 0.79
N GLU A 27 3.56 -15.91 0.98
CA GLU A 27 3.24 -17.29 1.37
C GLU A 27 2.64 -18.07 0.21
N ALA A 28 3.44 -18.29 -0.83
CA ALA A 28 3.05 -19.11 -1.96
C ALA A 28 2.94 -20.58 -1.56
N VAL A 29 1.77 -21.15 -1.81
CA VAL A 29 1.49 -22.58 -1.99
C VAL A 29 1.83 -23.44 -0.78
N ALA A 30 0.99 -23.45 0.21
CA ALA A 30 0.85 -24.56 1.13
C ALA A 30 -0.55 -25.16 0.99
N ASP A 31 -0.51 -26.45 0.75
CA ASP A 31 -1.55 -27.47 0.72
C ASP A 31 -2.69 -27.20 1.75
N ASP A 32 -3.94 -27.21 1.28
CA ASP A 32 -5.17 -27.26 2.09
C ASP A 32 -5.34 -26.08 3.09
N GLN A 33 -5.25 -24.83 2.61
CA GLN A 33 -5.41 -23.65 3.46
C GLN A 33 -6.88 -23.50 3.89
N ALA A 34 -7.09 -23.68 5.19
CA ALA A 34 -8.32 -23.20 5.83
C ALA A 34 -8.43 -21.69 5.62
N SER A 35 -9.61 -21.21 5.22
CA SER A 35 -9.87 -19.77 5.13
C SER A 35 -9.59 -19.12 6.49
N SER A 36 -8.90 -17.96 6.47
CA SER A 36 -8.59 -17.17 7.66
C SER A 36 -9.18 -15.78 7.53
N ILE A 37 -9.52 -15.18 8.67
CA ILE A 37 -9.87 -13.77 8.76
C ILE A 37 -8.89 -13.15 9.74
N THR A 38 -8.26 -12.06 9.32
CA THR A 38 -7.33 -11.27 10.11
C THR A 38 -7.90 -9.86 10.26
N TYR A 39 -7.82 -9.31 11.45
CA TYR A 39 -8.17 -7.91 11.71
C TYR A 39 -6.90 -7.14 12.01
N ASN A 40 -6.87 -5.87 11.63
CA ASN A 40 -5.76 -4.99 11.94
C ASN A 40 -6.27 -3.64 12.47
N VAL A 41 -5.45 -3.01 13.30
CA VAL A 41 -5.63 -1.64 13.76
C VAL A 41 -4.31 -0.91 13.65
N GLY A 42 -4.34 0.37 13.32
CA GLY A 42 -3.14 1.16 13.13
C GLY A 42 -3.27 2.61 13.59
N TYR A 43 -2.12 3.24 13.68
CA TYR A 43 -1.97 4.67 13.91
C TYR A 43 -0.81 5.20 13.06
N MET A 44 -1.00 6.37 12.44
CA MET A 44 0.02 7.11 11.69
C MET A 44 0.10 8.54 12.20
N SER A 45 1.33 9.05 12.38
CA SER A 45 1.55 10.43 12.83
C SER A 45 1.23 11.47 11.76
N GLU A 46 1.34 11.09 10.50
CA GLU A 46 0.85 11.74 9.29
C GLU A 46 0.42 10.64 8.34
N TYR A 47 -0.70 10.83 7.64
CA TYR A 47 -1.13 9.90 6.64
C TYR A 47 -0.76 10.42 5.24
N TRP A 48 0.13 9.69 4.59
CA TRP A 48 0.54 9.90 3.20
C TRP A 48 0.30 8.62 2.41
N TYR A 49 -0.36 8.73 1.28
CA TYR A 49 -0.59 7.61 0.37
C TYR A 49 -0.06 7.94 -1.03
N ARG A 50 0.86 7.11 -1.54
CA ARG A 50 1.52 7.31 -2.85
C ARG A 50 2.09 8.73 -3.03
N GLY A 51 2.69 9.28 -1.97
CA GLY A 51 3.22 10.65 -1.96
C GLY A 51 2.17 11.74 -1.88
N VAL A 52 0.89 11.40 -1.67
CA VAL A 52 -0.23 12.32 -1.52
C VAL A 52 -0.62 12.44 -0.05
N TYR A 53 -0.70 13.67 0.46
CA TYR A 53 -1.10 13.93 1.84
C TYR A 53 -2.60 13.68 2.05
N GLN A 54 -2.96 13.01 3.13
CA GLN A 54 -4.33 12.67 3.50
C GLN A 54 -4.75 13.31 4.83
N SER A 55 -3.89 13.28 5.87
CA SER A 55 -4.20 13.90 7.16
C SER A 55 -2.97 14.10 8.04
N GLU A 56 -3.10 15.00 9.05
CA GLU A 56 -2.07 15.27 10.08
C GLU A 56 -1.82 14.07 11.00
N SER A 57 -2.78 13.18 11.14
CA SER A 57 -2.67 11.89 11.83
C SER A 57 -3.84 11.02 11.43
N ALA A 58 -3.68 9.71 11.48
CA ALA A 58 -4.76 8.76 11.19
C ALA A 58 -4.77 7.57 12.14
N VAL A 59 -5.98 7.15 12.52
CA VAL A 59 -6.23 5.83 13.10
C VAL A 59 -6.84 4.97 11.99
N SER A 60 -6.42 3.71 11.90
CA SER A 60 -6.93 2.80 10.89
C SER A 60 -7.47 1.51 11.47
N PHE A 61 -8.33 0.87 10.72
CA PHE A 61 -8.88 -0.45 10.98
C PHE A 61 -9.03 -1.21 9.67
N GLY A 62 -8.74 -2.51 9.67
CA GLY A 62 -8.91 -3.37 8.50
C GLY A 62 -9.38 -4.76 8.86
N ALA A 63 -9.91 -5.45 7.86
CA ALA A 63 -10.28 -6.86 7.93
C ALA A 63 -9.99 -7.52 6.58
N ASP A 64 -9.24 -8.62 6.63
CA ASP A 64 -8.79 -9.39 5.48
C ASP A 64 -9.28 -10.83 5.59
N ALA A 65 -9.79 -11.38 4.53
CA ALA A 65 -10.16 -12.79 4.44
C ALA A 65 -9.37 -13.47 3.32
N ASP A 66 -8.62 -14.51 3.70
CA ASP A 66 -7.87 -15.38 2.81
C ASP A 66 -8.64 -16.67 2.52
N MET A 67 -8.75 -17.03 1.26
CA MET A 67 -9.46 -18.20 0.77
C MET A 67 -8.59 -18.96 -0.24
N GLY A 68 -7.46 -19.48 0.23
CA GLY A 68 -6.45 -20.08 -0.63
C GLY A 68 -5.72 -19.04 -1.46
N ASN A 69 -5.91 -19.06 -2.77
CA ASN A 69 -5.30 -18.07 -3.66
C ASN A 69 -6.11 -16.77 -3.79
N PHE A 70 -7.35 -16.75 -3.32
CA PHE A 70 -8.19 -15.55 -3.34
C PHE A 70 -8.09 -14.81 -2.02
N TYR A 71 -8.13 -13.48 -2.10
CA TYR A 71 -8.27 -12.60 -0.95
C TYR A 71 -9.36 -11.56 -1.21
N ILE A 72 -9.98 -11.10 -0.14
CA ILE A 72 -10.87 -9.95 -0.09
C ILE A 72 -10.66 -9.23 1.22
N GLY A 73 -10.68 -7.92 1.19
CA GLY A 73 -10.51 -7.13 2.41
C GLY A 73 -11.13 -5.75 2.32
N THR A 74 -11.10 -5.09 3.45
CA THR A 74 -11.48 -3.68 3.60
C THR A 74 -10.51 -3.00 4.57
N TRP A 75 -10.21 -1.74 4.30
CA TRP A 75 -9.41 -0.91 5.18
C TRP A 75 -10.04 0.46 5.34
N TRP A 76 -9.95 1.03 6.52
CA TRP A 76 -10.60 2.27 6.91
C TRP A 76 -9.61 3.14 7.65
N ALA A 77 -9.56 4.44 7.35
CA ALA A 77 -8.76 5.41 8.08
C ALA A 77 -9.48 6.75 8.19
N ASP A 78 -9.21 7.48 9.26
CA ASP A 78 -9.58 8.88 9.30
C ASP A 78 -8.66 9.72 8.40
N VAL A 79 -9.27 10.67 7.70
CA VAL A 79 -8.62 11.66 6.86
C VAL A 79 -8.95 13.05 7.39
N ASP A 80 -8.35 14.12 6.88
CA ASP A 80 -8.55 15.50 7.38
C ASP A 80 -10.03 15.88 7.52
N SER A 81 -10.90 15.34 6.69
CA SER A 81 -12.35 15.53 6.76
C SER A 81 -13.07 14.23 6.41
N GLY A 82 -13.48 13.48 7.41
CA GLY A 82 -14.22 12.24 7.22
C GLY A 82 -13.40 10.96 7.34
N VAL A 83 -13.79 9.96 6.60
CA VAL A 83 -13.19 8.62 6.62
C VAL A 83 -12.96 8.15 5.19
N GLU A 84 -11.77 7.65 4.92
CA GLU A 84 -11.46 6.79 3.77
C GLU A 84 -11.88 5.36 4.08
N TYR A 85 -12.50 4.68 3.13
CA TYR A 85 -12.81 3.27 3.23
C TYR A 85 -12.56 2.56 1.91
N ASP A 86 -11.66 1.59 1.98
CA ASP A 86 -11.22 0.82 0.83
C ASP A 86 -11.88 -0.55 0.83
N VAL A 87 -12.17 -1.03 -0.37
CA VAL A 87 -12.59 -2.41 -0.61
C VAL A 87 -11.73 -2.99 -1.70
N TYR A 88 -11.13 -4.15 -1.44
CA TYR A 88 -10.25 -4.79 -2.40
C TYR A 88 -10.45 -6.30 -2.44
N ALA A 89 -10.16 -6.88 -3.60
CA ALA A 89 -10.16 -8.32 -3.79
C ALA A 89 -9.16 -8.70 -4.88
N GLY A 90 -8.65 -9.95 -4.82
CA GLY A 90 -7.71 -10.39 -5.84
C GLY A 90 -7.36 -11.86 -5.74
N PHE A 91 -6.39 -12.23 -6.55
CA PHE A 91 -5.92 -13.58 -6.72
C PHE A 91 -4.38 -13.61 -6.76
N ASN A 92 -3.79 -14.42 -5.87
CA ASN A 92 -2.36 -14.68 -5.82
C ASN A 92 -2.02 -15.90 -6.68
N PHE A 93 -0.94 -15.82 -7.43
CA PHE A 93 -0.48 -16.93 -8.27
C PHE A 93 1.05 -16.88 -8.44
N GLU A 94 1.60 -17.99 -8.89
CA GLU A 94 3.01 -18.07 -9.26
C GLU A 94 3.13 -18.26 -10.78
N MET A 95 4.01 -17.51 -11.42
CA MET A 95 4.34 -17.70 -12.82
C MET A 95 5.85 -17.57 -13.01
N MET A 96 6.46 -18.55 -13.67
CA MET A 96 7.91 -18.62 -13.90
C MET A 96 8.75 -18.63 -12.61
N GLY A 97 8.19 -19.10 -11.49
CA GLY A 97 8.85 -19.10 -10.17
C GLY A 97 8.82 -17.74 -9.46
N LEU A 98 7.99 -16.80 -9.92
CA LEU A 98 7.82 -15.49 -9.31
C LEU A 98 6.41 -15.39 -8.70
N PRO A 99 6.30 -14.99 -7.42
CA PRO A 99 5.01 -14.65 -6.82
C PRO A 99 4.41 -13.41 -7.50
N MET A 100 3.13 -13.47 -7.81
CA MET A 100 2.38 -12.41 -8.47
C MET A 100 0.97 -12.33 -7.89
N TYR A 101 0.35 -11.16 -8.04
CA TYR A 101 -1.09 -11.00 -7.80
C TYR A 101 -1.77 -10.18 -8.89
N LEU A 102 -3.08 -10.40 -9.03
CA LEU A 102 -3.99 -9.56 -9.82
C LEU A 102 -5.20 -9.27 -8.93
N GLY A 103 -5.55 -8.01 -8.79
CA GLY A 103 -6.64 -7.56 -7.94
C GLY A 103 -7.35 -6.33 -8.47
N ALA A 104 -8.32 -5.86 -7.70
CA ALA A 104 -8.99 -4.60 -7.90
C ALA A 104 -9.19 -3.93 -6.54
N THR A 105 -9.14 -2.59 -6.51
CA THR A 105 -9.34 -1.77 -5.32
C THR A 105 -10.25 -0.60 -5.66
N GLY A 106 -11.22 -0.31 -4.79
CA GLY A 106 -11.97 0.93 -4.77
C GLY A 106 -11.64 1.69 -3.48
N TYR A 107 -11.39 2.99 -3.62
CA TYR A 107 -11.15 3.94 -2.53
C TYR A 107 -12.31 4.93 -2.50
N TYR A 108 -12.95 5.04 -1.37
CA TYR A 108 -14.16 5.84 -1.18
C TYR A 108 -14.01 6.74 0.04
N TYR A 109 -14.60 7.92 0.00
CA TYR A 109 -14.44 8.93 1.04
C TYR A 109 -15.79 9.46 1.53
N SER A 110 -15.92 9.66 2.85
CA SER A 110 -17.05 10.38 3.42
C SER A 110 -16.80 11.89 3.47
N ASP A 111 -17.86 12.64 3.77
CA ASP A 111 -17.84 14.09 4.05
C ASP A 111 -17.22 14.95 2.93
N ASN A 112 -17.21 14.44 1.70
CA ASN A 112 -16.63 15.12 0.52
C ASN A 112 -15.14 15.45 0.72
N PHE A 113 -14.40 14.57 1.36
CA PHE A 113 -12.95 14.73 1.48
C PHE A 113 -12.28 14.62 0.11
N ASP A 114 -12.56 13.56 -0.65
CA ASP A 114 -12.09 13.34 -2.03
C ASP A 114 -13.17 12.69 -2.88
N GLY A 115 -12.93 12.64 -4.19
CA GLY A 115 -13.67 11.81 -5.11
C GLY A 115 -13.29 10.33 -4.99
N ASP A 116 -14.07 9.48 -5.62
CA ASP A 116 -13.85 8.04 -5.56
C ASP A 116 -12.77 7.61 -6.57
N TYR A 117 -12.00 6.58 -6.21
CA TYR A 117 -11.01 5.97 -7.09
C TYR A 117 -11.28 4.47 -7.24
N GLU A 118 -11.14 3.96 -8.43
CA GLU A 118 -11.21 2.52 -8.72
C GLU A 118 -10.04 2.13 -9.62
N GLU A 119 -9.40 0.99 -9.34
CA GLU A 119 -8.24 0.54 -10.12
C GLU A 119 -8.13 -0.98 -10.17
N ILE A 120 -7.45 -1.48 -11.19
CA ILE A 120 -6.99 -2.87 -11.28
C ILE A 120 -5.51 -2.89 -10.93
N ASN A 121 -5.12 -3.80 -10.03
CA ASN A 121 -3.79 -3.91 -9.50
C ASN A 121 -3.10 -5.17 -9.99
N PHE A 122 -1.84 -5.06 -10.38
CA PHE A 122 -0.95 -6.17 -10.66
C PHE A 122 0.36 -5.98 -9.91
N GLY A 123 0.87 -7.03 -9.29
CA GLY A 123 2.17 -6.99 -8.63
C GLY A 123 2.99 -8.23 -8.88
N VAL A 124 4.31 -8.06 -8.78
CA VAL A 124 5.30 -9.14 -8.89
C VAL A 124 6.43 -8.95 -7.90
N ASP A 125 6.80 -10.03 -7.20
CA ASP A 125 8.02 -10.08 -6.38
C ASP A 125 9.14 -10.73 -7.19
N LEU A 126 10.20 -9.95 -7.45
CA LEU A 126 11.39 -10.38 -8.17
C LEU A 126 12.46 -10.97 -7.24
N GLY A 127 12.21 -11.00 -5.92
CA GLY A 127 13.14 -11.45 -4.88
C GLY A 127 14.21 -10.42 -4.47
N PHE A 128 14.51 -9.44 -5.30
CA PHE A 128 15.40 -8.32 -5.01
C PHE A 128 14.70 -6.96 -5.07
N ALA A 129 13.51 -6.92 -5.60
CA ALA A 129 12.62 -5.77 -5.66
C ALA A 129 11.19 -6.27 -5.90
N SER A 130 10.22 -5.50 -5.48
CA SER A 130 8.82 -5.65 -5.87
C SER A 130 8.41 -4.56 -6.85
N VAL A 131 7.48 -4.90 -7.71
CA VAL A 131 6.88 -3.99 -8.67
C VAL A 131 5.38 -4.08 -8.57
N ASP A 132 4.72 -2.93 -8.45
CA ASP A 132 3.27 -2.80 -8.46
C ASP A 132 2.82 -1.87 -9.57
N TYR A 133 1.73 -2.24 -10.19
CA TYR A 133 1.13 -1.46 -11.26
C TYR A 133 -0.38 -1.42 -11.10
N ALA A 134 -0.91 -0.24 -10.83
CA ALA A 134 -2.33 0.05 -10.93
C ALA A 134 -2.62 0.55 -12.34
N PHE A 135 -3.54 -0.10 -13.04
CA PHE A 135 -3.94 0.23 -14.40
C PHE A 135 -5.46 0.27 -14.51
N ALA A 136 -5.96 0.89 -15.60
CA ALA A 136 -7.38 1.17 -15.75
C ALA A 136 -7.95 1.88 -14.50
N GLY A 137 -7.15 2.78 -13.91
CA GLY A 137 -7.56 3.62 -12.79
C GLY A 137 -8.51 4.70 -13.26
N THR A 138 -9.58 4.92 -12.51
CA THR A 138 -10.55 6.00 -12.74
C THR A 138 -10.72 6.79 -11.45
N TYR A 139 -10.67 8.11 -11.57
CA TYR A 139 -10.97 9.05 -10.50
C TYR A 139 -12.22 9.84 -10.86
N GLU A 140 -13.21 9.82 -9.98
CA GLU A 140 -14.46 10.58 -10.10
C GLU A 140 -14.41 11.85 -9.25
N PRO A 141 -14.11 13.04 -9.85
CA PRO A 141 -13.97 14.28 -9.09
C PRO A 141 -15.29 14.75 -8.44
N LEU A 142 -15.22 15.28 -7.21
CA LEU A 142 -16.39 15.80 -6.46
C LEU A 142 -17.09 17.00 -7.12
N ASP A 143 -16.42 17.74 -7.97
CA ASP A 143 -16.97 18.94 -8.60
C ASP A 143 -17.87 18.63 -9.81
N GLY A 144 -18.05 17.35 -10.13
CA GLY A 144 -18.85 16.89 -11.26
C GLY A 144 -18.19 17.11 -12.62
N SER A 145 -16.88 17.38 -12.65
CA SER A 145 -16.10 17.34 -13.90
C SER A 145 -16.05 15.90 -14.45
N ALA A 146 -15.50 15.74 -15.65
CA ALA A 146 -15.36 14.41 -16.24
C ALA A 146 -14.39 13.58 -15.42
N ASP A 147 -14.66 12.27 -15.38
CA ASP A 147 -13.78 11.29 -14.79
C ASP A 147 -12.38 11.38 -15.41
N GLN A 148 -11.36 11.12 -14.60
CA GLN A 148 -9.96 11.17 -14.99
C GLN A 148 -9.39 9.76 -15.00
N ASP A 149 -8.74 9.38 -16.07
CA ASP A 149 -8.03 8.10 -16.15
C ASP A 149 -6.63 8.24 -15.53
N TYR A 150 -6.17 7.22 -14.83
CA TYR A 150 -4.81 7.19 -14.32
C TYR A 150 -4.19 5.80 -14.32
N GLN A 151 -2.87 5.80 -14.27
CA GLN A 151 -2.06 4.64 -13.97
C GLN A 151 -1.08 5.01 -12.85
N HIS A 152 -0.73 4.03 -12.03
CA HIS A 152 0.29 4.23 -11.01
C HIS A 152 1.27 3.06 -11.02
N PHE A 153 2.57 3.38 -11.04
CA PHE A 153 3.65 2.41 -11.04
C PHE A 153 4.53 2.61 -9.82
N THR A 154 4.86 1.53 -9.13
CA THR A 154 5.74 1.55 -7.95
C THR A 154 6.81 0.48 -8.07
N VAL A 155 8.02 0.81 -7.65
CA VAL A 155 9.11 -0.13 -7.42
C VAL A 155 9.62 0.06 -6.00
N THR A 156 9.71 -1.03 -5.24
CA THR A 156 10.32 -1.05 -3.91
C THR A 156 11.47 -2.04 -3.86
N ALA A 157 12.62 -1.62 -3.35
CA ALA A 157 13.80 -2.47 -3.24
C ALA A 157 14.52 -2.28 -1.89
N PRO A 158 14.95 -3.36 -1.22
CA PRO A 158 15.76 -3.27 -0.01
C PRO A 158 17.15 -2.71 -0.31
N LEU A 159 17.64 -1.81 0.53
CA LEU A 159 19.00 -1.30 0.47
C LEU A 159 19.94 -2.32 1.13
N MET A 160 20.83 -2.91 0.33
CA MET A 160 21.68 -4.05 0.73
C MET A 160 22.62 -3.78 1.92
N ILE A 161 22.91 -2.52 2.22
CA ILE A 161 23.92 -2.11 3.23
C ILE A 161 23.31 -1.57 4.52
N VAL A 162 22.03 -1.27 4.52
CA VAL A 162 21.25 -0.76 5.67
C VAL A 162 19.86 -1.40 5.66
N PRO A 163 19.21 -1.59 6.81
CA PRO A 163 17.88 -2.21 6.88
C PRO A 163 16.79 -1.19 6.52
N LEU A 164 16.87 -0.63 5.32
CA LEU A 164 15.90 0.32 4.77
C LEU A 164 15.44 -0.18 3.42
N ASP A 165 14.19 0.12 3.09
CA ASP A 165 13.65 -0.05 1.76
C ASP A 165 13.58 1.31 1.05
N PHE A 166 13.88 1.31 -0.24
CA PHE A 166 13.70 2.46 -1.12
C PHE A 166 12.51 2.21 -2.03
N THR A 167 11.60 3.15 -2.06
CA THR A 167 10.43 3.13 -2.95
C THR A 167 10.49 4.31 -3.91
N TYR A 168 10.18 4.03 -5.17
CA TYR A 168 9.87 5.02 -6.19
C TYR A 168 8.47 4.74 -6.73
N GLY A 169 7.61 5.76 -6.79
CA GLY A 169 6.29 5.66 -7.39
C GLY A 169 6.01 6.84 -8.33
N THR A 170 5.16 6.61 -9.33
CA THR A 170 4.78 7.64 -10.31
C THR A 170 3.36 7.42 -10.82
N PHE A 171 2.62 8.51 -10.97
CA PHE A 171 1.35 8.56 -11.68
C PHE A 171 1.57 8.88 -13.15
N GLN A 172 0.65 8.44 -14.01
CA GLN A 172 0.62 8.67 -15.45
C GLN A 172 -0.83 8.90 -15.90
N ASP A 173 -1.00 9.41 -17.10
CA ASP A 173 -2.24 9.83 -17.74
C ASP A 173 -2.74 11.18 -17.18
N ASP A 174 -4.01 11.30 -16.78
CA ASP A 174 -4.57 12.56 -16.31
C ASP A 174 -4.05 12.99 -14.93
N LEU A 175 -3.70 12.02 -14.07
CA LEU A 175 -2.97 12.26 -12.83
C LEU A 175 -1.46 12.15 -13.08
N THR A 176 -0.71 13.12 -12.56
CA THR A 176 0.76 13.18 -12.72
C THR A 176 1.44 13.33 -11.37
N GLY A 177 2.74 13.10 -11.36
CA GLY A 177 3.58 13.25 -10.19
C GLY A 177 4.37 11.97 -9.90
N HIS A 178 5.39 12.12 -9.08
CA HIS A 178 6.21 11.01 -8.61
C HIS A 178 6.66 11.26 -7.18
N TYR A 179 7.04 10.20 -6.49
CA TYR A 179 7.56 10.28 -5.12
C TYR A 179 8.68 9.28 -4.89
N TYR A 180 9.44 9.54 -3.84
CA TYR A 180 10.49 8.68 -3.32
C TYR A 180 10.30 8.52 -1.82
N GLU A 181 10.53 7.31 -1.32
CA GLU A 181 10.47 7.00 0.10
C GLU A 181 11.67 6.17 0.53
N LEU A 182 12.13 6.42 1.74
CA LEU A 182 12.98 5.54 2.52
C LEU A 182 12.21 5.09 3.73
N SER A 183 12.09 3.80 3.91
CA SER A 183 11.28 3.24 4.97
C SER A 183 12.04 2.22 5.82
N TYR A 184 11.64 2.14 7.08
CA TYR A 184 12.10 1.14 8.04
C TYR A 184 10.91 0.59 8.80
N GLY A 185 10.88 -0.73 8.99
CA GLY A 185 9.87 -1.40 9.80
C GLY A 185 10.47 -2.46 10.71
N ALA A 186 9.83 -2.68 11.85
CA ALA A 186 10.17 -3.74 12.79
C ALA A 186 8.95 -4.17 13.60
N THR A 187 8.87 -5.45 13.97
CA THR A 187 7.85 -5.96 14.91
C THR A 187 8.45 -6.06 16.30
N LEU A 188 7.90 -5.33 17.26
CA LEU A 188 8.31 -5.31 18.65
C LEU A 188 7.20 -5.88 19.55
N SER A 189 7.39 -7.10 20.05
CA SER A 189 6.42 -7.79 20.92
C SER A 189 5.01 -7.91 20.29
N GLY A 190 4.95 -8.13 18.98
CA GLY A 190 3.69 -8.27 18.24
C GLY A 190 3.09 -6.94 17.77
N VAL A 191 3.71 -5.80 18.09
CA VAL A 191 3.34 -4.49 17.56
C VAL A 191 4.31 -4.13 16.43
N ASP A 192 3.77 -3.77 15.29
CA ASP A 192 4.55 -3.31 14.15
C ASP A 192 4.81 -1.82 14.28
N VAL A 193 6.05 -1.44 14.04
CA VAL A 193 6.53 -0.05 14.13
C VAL A 193 7.15 0.33 12.80
N GLY A 194 6.74 1.44 12.22
CA GLY A 194 7.24 1.93 10.95
C GLY A 194 7.70 3.38 11.01
N VAL A 195 8.68 3.71 10.16
CA VAL A 195 9.11 5.09 9.88
C VAL A 195 9.28 5.22 8.38
N VAL A 196 8.72 6.26 7.80
CA VAL A 196 8.87 6.63 6.39
C VAL A 196 9.41 8.05 6.31
N LEU A 197 10.42 8.26 5.47
CA LEU A 197 10.88 9.57 5.03
C LEU A 197 10.61 9.66 3.53
N GLY A 198 9.73 10.56 3.13
CA GLY A 198 9.29 10.67 1.76
C GLY A 198 9.46 12.06 1.17
N ARG A 199 9.43 12.11 -0.15
CA ARG A 199 9.38 13.33 -0.93
C ARG A 199 8.58 13.10 -2.20
N ASN A 200 7.61 13.98 -2.46
CA ASN A 200 6.87 14.03 -3.71
C ASN A 200 7.40 15.13 -4.65
N SER A 201 6.98 15.08 -5.91
CA SER A 201 7.26 16.12 -6.89
C SER A 201 6.32 17.32 -6.74
N ASP A 202 6.84 18.51 -6.98
CA ASP A 202 6.11 19.77 -6.87
C ASP A 202 5.03 19.93 -7.98
N ASP A 203 5.09 19.11 -9.03
CA ASP A 203 4.17 19.10 -10.17
C ASP A 203 3.10 18.00 -10.08
N SER A 204 2.89 17.42 -8.90
CA SER A 204 1.90 16.38 -8.70
C SER A 204 0.48 16.94 -8.80
N THR A 205 -0.29 16.47 -9.78
CA THR A 205 -1.72 16.76 -9.89
C THR A 205 -2.57 15.80 -9.06
N ALA A 206 -1.98 14.67 -8.62
CA ALA A 206 -2.61 13.75 -7.68
C ALA A 206 -2.65 14.34 -6.24
N ALA A 207 -1.82 15.36 -5.94
CA ALA A 207 -1.82 16.01 -4.65
C ALA A 207 -2.92 17.07 -4.58
N LYS A 208 -3.83 16.95 -3.62
CA LYS A 208 -4.95 17.86 -3.40
C LYS A 208 -4.54 19.29 -3.04
N ASP A 209 -3.40 19.45 -2.41
CA ASP A 209 -2.94 20.71 -1.85
C ASP A 209 -1.50 20.99 -2.31
N SER A 210 -1.37 21.81 -3.34
CA SER A 210 -0.07 22.22 -3.89
C SER A 210 0.80 22.99 -2.89
N ASP A 211 0.24 23.42 -1.75
CA ASP A 211 0.93 24.19 -0.71
C ASP A 211 1.53 23.30 0.39
N LYS A 212 1.33 21.97 0.37
CA LYS A 212 1.95 21.05 1.32
C LYS A 212 3.40 20.80 0.97
N ASP A 213 4.19 20.67 2.02
CA ASP A 213 5.61 20.38 1.91
C ASP A 213 5.86 19.16 1.03
N THR A 214 6.80 19.29 0.13
CA THR A 214 7.24 18.19 -0.74
C THR A 214 8.05 17.12 -0.03
N THR A 215 8.31 17.28 1.25
CA THR A 215 9.06 16.33 2.09
C THR A 215 8.28 16.03 3.35
N TYR A 216 8.15 14.75 3.69
CA TYR A 216 7.38 14.28 4.84
C TYR A 216 8.11 13.21 5.65
N ALA A 217 7.69 13.03 6.90
CA ALA A 217 8.17 12.00 7.78
C ALA A 217 6.99 11.40 8.57
N THR A 218 6.75 10.11 8.42
CA THR A 218 5.67 9.41 9.11
C THR A 218 6.21 8.38 10.08
N PHE A 219 5.65 8.34 11.27
CA PHE A 219 5.79 7.25 12.22
C PHE A 219 4.47 6.47 12.28
N SER A 220 4.55 5.14 12.30
CA SER A 220 3.36 4.30 12.35
C SER A 220 3.46 3.19 13.40
N LEU A 221 2.31 2.79 13.91
CA LEU A 221 2.11 1.62 14.77
C LEU A 221 1.00 0.76 14.17
N GLY A 222 1.15 -0.56 14.23
CA GLY A 222 0.15 -1.51 13.77
C GLY A 222 0.07 -2.73 14.67
N TYR A 223 -1.11 -3.36 14.70
CA TYR A 223 -1.32 -4.63 15.37
C TYR A 223 -2.36 -5.44 14.62
N SER A 224 -2.03 -6.71 14.36
CA SER A 224 -2.92 -7.66 13.69
C SER A 224 -3.30 -8.82 14.63
N PHE A 225 -4.53 -9.31 14.54
CA PHE A 225 -5.08 -10.35 15.44
C PHE A 225 -6.19 -11.18 14.77
#